data_e18452a1da8d7f3f5673213cc4ebc3db
#
_entry.id   e18452a1da8d7f3f5673213cc4ebc3db
#
_cell.length_a   1.000
_cell.length_b   1.000
_cell.length_c   1.000
_cell.angle_alpha   90.00
_cell.angle_beta   90.00
_cell.angle_gamma   90.00
#
_symmetry.space_group_name_H-M   'P 1'
#
loop_
_entity.id
_entity.type
_entity.pdbx_description
1 polymer ?
#
loop_
_entity_poly.entity_id
_entity_poly.type
_entity_poly.pdbx_seq_one_letter_code
_entity_poly.pdbx_strand_id
1 'polypeptide(L)'
;LLLLDYTGHGGPAAWSDEQILTQADIVRFDYPHLPVWITATCDFTNYDHPQTSAGESAMLNPTSGAIALYTTTRVVMDIANEQMNNALHESLFTPQADGFLRPMGIVMRDAKNELIRVDTTNKLNFFLLGDPALRLRMPAYETVITELAGVSLDNLSEGEAVALHAMDSVQVRGYVASSQGVVQGDFTGRLFVTVFDAKAQVKTHIDNAPDKDPEKITSFEDYPGMLYAGIAEVKEGLFDFSFVVPKDLPYSGGNGKINLYAYSDAKGSEPYEAMGVSHAICVKPGVGEHSVVDTIPPEIRELYLGHPNFSMENPIGSTPLFVATLADASGINL
;
A
#
# COMPACT_ATOMS: atom_id res chain seq x y z
N LEU A 1 3.02 4.52 5.32
CA LEU A 1 3.75 3.91 4.20
C LEU A 1 5.03 3.28 4.74
N LEU A 2 5.23 1.98 4.52
CA LEU A 2 6.44 1.27 4.94
C LEU A 2 7.54 1.33 3.86
N LEU A 3 7.14 1.18 2.61
CA LEU A 3 8.02 1.09 1.46
C LEU A 3 7.52 2.01 0.35
N LEU A 4 8.43 2.74 -0.27
CA LEU A 4 8.23 3.46 -1.52
C LEU A 4 9.14 2.83 -2.58
N ASP A 5 8.54 2.30 -3.63
CA ASP A 5 9.27 1.62 -4.71
C ASP A 5 9.06 2.34 -6.03
N TYR A 6 10.15 2.55 -6.73
CA TYR A 6 10.17 3.11 -8.08
C TYR A 6 11.14 2.33 -8.98
N THR A 7 10.62 1.85 -10.10
CA THR A 7 11.41 1.27 -11.17
C THR A 7 11.13 2.01 -12.47
N GLY A 8 12.16 2.56 -13.10
CA GLY A 8 12.00 3.35 -14.35
C GLY A 8 13.22 4.22 -14.66
N HIS A 9 13.05 5.13 -15.60
CA HIS A 9 14.07 6.12 -15.91
C HIS A 9 14.25 7.13 -14.78
N GLY A 10 15.45 7.70 -14.68
CA GLY A 10 15.75 8.77 -13.75
C GLY A 10 17.23 9.18 -13.81
N GLY A 11 17.58 10.02 -12.87
CA GLY A 11 18.93 10.57 -12.75
C GLY A 11 19.16 11.19 -11.38
N PRO A 12 20.28 11.92 -11.20
CA PRO A 12 20.64 12.48 -9.90
C PRO A 12 19.64 13.46 -9.30
N ALA A 13 18.77 14.06 -10.14
CA ALA A 13 17.88 15.14 -9.72
C ALA A 13 16.40 14.77 -9.72
N ALA A 14 15.99 13.70 -10.43
CA ALA A 14 14.58 13.37 -10.58
C ALA A 14 14.35 11.92 -11.01
N TRP A 15 13.12 11.43 -10.79
CA TRP A 15 12.57 10.25 -11.43
C TRP A 15 11.89 10.63 -12.74
N SER A 16 12.18 9.88 -13.77
CA SER A 16 11.73 10.02 -15.16
C SER A 16 12.01 11.39 -15.80
N ASP A 17 11.89 11.45 -17.11
CA ASP A 17 12.02 12.71 -17.88
C ASP A 17 10.84 13.65 -17.61
N GLU A 18 9.67 13.08 -17.23
CA GLU A 18 8.48 13.81 -16.83
C GLU A 18 8.59 14.43 -15.42
N GLN A 19 9.68 14.15 -14.71
CA GLN A 19 9.95 14.70 -13.37
C GLN A 19 8.83 14.41 -12.36
N ILE A 20 8.36 13.16 -12.32
CA ILE A 20 7.29 12.73 -11.39
C ILE A 20 7.67 12.87 -9.92
N LEU A 21 8.95 12.89 -9.61
CA LEU A 21 9.52 13.25 -8.32
C LEU A 21 10.87 13.95 -8.53
N THR A 22 11.00 15.15 -8.03
CA THR A 22 12.25 15.94 -8.13
C THR A 22 12.95 16.07 -6.78
N GLN A 23 14.24 16.40 -6.80
CA GLN A 23 14.98 16.76 -5.59
C GLN A 23 14.31 17.93 -4.84
N ALA A 24 13.74 18.91 -5.57
CA ALA A 24 13.03 20.04 -4.98
C ALA A 24 11.75 19.61 -4.23
N ASP A 25 11.06 18.59 -4.72
CA ASP A 25 9.90 18.03 -4.02
C ASP A 25 10.34 17.30 -2.76
N ILE A 26 11.38 16.48 -2.84
CA ILE A 26 11.95 15.75 -1.69
C ILE A 26 12.32 16.69 -0.56
N VAL A 27 12.98 17.81 -0.87
CA VAL A 27 13.37 18.80 0.13
C VAL A 27 12.16 19.48 0.80
N ARG A 28 11.03 19.55 0.12
CA ARG A 28 9.78 20.15 0.65
C ARG A 28 8.89 19.17 1.40
N PHE A 29 9.18 17.89 1.36
CA PHE A 29 8.39 16.91 2.10
C PHE A 29 8.44 17.18 3.60
N ASP A 30 7.30 16.99 4.23
CA ASP A 30 7.13 17.10 5.69
C ASP A 30 6.15 16.00 6.15
N TYR A 31 6.71 14.88 6.62
CA TYR A 31 5.96 13.76 7.19
C TYR A 31 6.79 13.01 8.24
N PRO A 32 6.16 12.59 9.34
CA PRO A 32 6.89 12.08 10.51
C PRO A 32 7.34 10.61 10.38
N HIS A 33 6.79 9.84 9.44
CA HIS A 33 7.07 8.41 9.29
C HIS A 33 7.90 8.16 8.05
N LEU A 34 9.15 7.78 8.24
CA LEU A 34 10.12 7.61 7.16
C LEU A 34 10.01 6.21 6.54
N PRO A 35 9.61 6.08 5.27
CA PRO A 35 9.63 4.80 4.56
C PRO A 35 11.05 4.38 4.18
N VAL A 36 11.21 3.11 3.85
CA VAL A 36 12.34 2.64 3.04
C VAL A 36 12.03 2.94 1.59
N TRP A 37 13.03 3.43 0.85
CA TRP A 37 12.89 3.61 -0.59
C TRP A 37 13.66 2.54 -1.35
N ILE A 38 13.05 1.96 -2.38
CA ILE A 38 13.73 1.22 -3.42
C ILE A 38 13.67 2.08 -4.68
N THR A 39 14.84 2.41 -5.24
CA THR A 39 14.93 3.30 -6.40
C THR A 39 15.75 2.60 -7.48
N ALA A 40 15.10 1.71 -8.24
CA ALA A 40 15.69 0.98 -9.35
C ALA A 40 15.72 1.87 -10.62
N THR A 41 16.56 2.88 -10.58
CA THR A 41 16.73 3.91 -11.62
C THR A 41 18.18 4.36 -11.70
N CYS A 42 18.57 5.07 -12.77
CA CYS A 42 19.94 5.51 -12.97
C CYS A 42 20.36 6.62 -12.00
N ASP A 43 21.59 6.53 -11.47
CA ASP A 43 22.33 7.63 -10.80
C ASP A 43 21.59 8.37 -9.66
N PHE A 44 20.47 7.85 -9.15
CA PHE A 44 19.63 8.58 -8.21
C PHE A 44 20.35 8.98 -6.92
N THR A 45 21.36 8.21 -6.52
CA THR A 45 22.23 8.53 -5.39
C THR A 45 23.70 8.52 -5.84
N ASN A 46 24.02 9.43 -6.74
CA ASN A 46 25.38 9.63 -7.23
C ASN A 46 26.17 10.50 -6.24
N TYR A 47 26.58 9.90 -5.11
CA TYR A 47 27.18 10.60 -3.96
C TYR A 47 28.63 11.08 -4.17
N ASP A 48 29.27 10.70 -5.26
CA ASP A 48 30.62 11.20 -5.65
C ASP A 48 30.55 12.37 -6.67
N HIS A 49 29.35 12.86 -6.95
CA HIS A 49 29.15 14.06 -7.75
C HIS A 49 29.27 15.33 -6.87
N PRO A 50 29.81 16.45 -7.39
CA PRO A 50 29.93 17.71 -6.62
C PRO A 50 28.61 18.29 -6.10
N GLN A 51 27.49 17.96 -6.74
CA GLN A 51 26.15 18.39 -6.32
C GLN A 51 25.45 17.24 -5.59
N THR A 52 24.76 17.59 -4.51
CA THR A 52 23.92 16.63 -3.76
C THR A 52 22.85 16.05 -4.66
N SER A 53 22.76 14.74 -4.70
CA SER A 53 21.73 14.00 -5.47
C SER A 53 20.39 13.96 -4.75
N ALA A 54 19.34 13.57 -5.48
CA ALA A 54 17.99 13.41 -4.94
C ALA A 54 17.92 12.32 -3.85
N GLY A 55 18.66 11.21 -4.03
CA GLY A 55 18.74 10.16 -3.02
C GLY A 55 19.45 10.60 -1.73
N GLU A 56 20.55 11.38 -1.84
CA GLU A 56 21.17 11.99 -0.67
C GLU A 56 20.22 12.97 0.01
N SER A 57 19.47 13.77 -0.76
CA SER A 57 18.49 14.72 -0.23
C SER A 57 17.38 13.99 0.53
N ALA A 58 16.93 12.82 0.05
CA ALA A 58 15.95 12.00 0.76
C ALA A 58 16.49 11.47 2.10
N MET A 59 17.77 11.12 2.18
CA MET A 59 18.40 10.65 3.42
C MET A 59 18.73 11.78 4.40
N LEU A 60 19.03 12.97 3.88
CA LEU A 60 19.47 14.12 4.68
C LEU A 60 18.33 15.07 5.08
N ASN A 61 17.10 14.85 4.59
CA ASN A 61 15.97 15.69 4.94
C ASN A 61 15.63 15.51 6.44
N PRO A 62 15.63 16.59 7.25
CA PRO A 62 15.45 16.51 8.69
C PRO A 62 14.01 16.24 9.13
N THR A 63 13.01 16.45 8.26
CA THR A 63 11.58 16.37 8.58
C THR A 63 10.85 15.25 7.84
N SER A 64 11.50 14.67 6.84
CA SER A 64 10.91 13.62 6.01
C SER A 64 11.95 12.87 5.19
N GLY A 65 11.57 12.22 4.10
CA GLY A 65 12.48 11.51 3.20
C GLY A 65 12.47 10.01 3.45
N ALA A 66 13.63 9.40 3.62
CA ALA A 66 13.76 7.95 3.77
C ALA A 66 14.57 7.57 5.02
N ILE A 67 14.19 6.48 5.69
CA ILE A 67 15.01 5.90 6.76
C ILE A 67 16.20 5.11 6.20
N ALA A 68 16.05 4.60 4.98
CA ALA A 68 17.10 3.94 4.20
C ALA A 68 16.67 3.87 2.73
N LEU A 69 17.65 3.76 1.83
CA LEU A 69 17.41 3.59 0.40
C LEU A 69 18.19 2.38 -0.14
N TYR A 70 17.52 1.51 -0.87
CA TYR A 70 18.14 0.64 -1.86
C TYR A 70 18.16 1.39 -3.19
N THR A 71 19.33 1.82 -3.63
CA THR A 71 19.46 2.84 -4.65
C THR A 71 20.68 2.59 -5.53
N THR A 72 20.92 3.45 -6.52
CA THR A 72 21.99 3.31 -7.50
C THR A 72 22.95 4.49 -7.52
N THR A 73 24.22 4.20 -7.82
CA THR A 73 25.27 5.21 -7.97
C THR A 73 25.64 5.49 -9.43
N ARG A 74 25.15 4.69 -10.37
CA ARG A 74 25.50 4.74 -11.79
C ARG A 74 24.30 4.34 -12.64
N VAL A 75 24.48 4.51 -13.95
CA VAL A 75 23.53 4.02 -14.96
C VAL A 75 23.28 2.52 -14.78
N VAL A 76 22.05 2.13 -14.83
CA VAL A 76 21.55 0.76 -14.71
C VAL A 76 20.60 0.43 -15.85
N MET A 77 20.37 -0.87 -16.09
CA MET A 77 19.63 -1.39 -17.24
C MET A 77 18.28 -1.94 -16.79
N ASP A 78 17.23 -1.73 -17.59
CA ASP A 78 15.83 -2.01 -17.29
C ASP A 78 15.55 -3.45 -16.80
N ILE A 79 15.86 -4.48 -17.60
CA ILE A 79 15.65 -5.89 -17.22
C ILE A 79 16.41 -6.27 -15.96
N ALA A 80 17.68 -5.82 -15.85
CA ALA A 80 18.50 -6.10 -14.67
C ALA A 80 18.00 -5.33 -13.42
N ASN A 81 17.36 -4.17 -13.60
CA ASN A 81 16.69 -3.44 -12.53
C ASN A 81 15.47 -4.19 -12.01
N GLU A 82 14.62 -4.71 -12.91
CA GLU A 82 13.48 -5.54 -12.54
C GLU A 82 13.94 -6.77 -11.72
N GLN A 83 14.94 -7.48 -12.19
CA GLN A 83 15.50 -8.63 -11.48
C GLN A 83 16.03 -8.25 -10.10
N MET A 84 16.75 -7.13 -9.99
CA MET A 84 17.28 -6.66 -8.71
C MET A 84 16.15 -6.23 -7.76
N ASN A 85 15.13 -5.55 -8.27
CA ASN A 85 13.97 -5.14 -7.50
C ASN A 85 13.21 -6.36 -6.95
N ASN A 86 12.94 -7.36 -7.77
CA ASN A 86 12.30 -8.61 -7.35
C ASN A 86 13.11 -9.32 -6.27
N ALA A 87 14.42 -9.45 -6.45
CA ALA A 87 15.31 -10.10 -5.46
C ALA A 87 15.37 -9.31 -4.12
N LEU A 88 15.32 -7.97 -4.17
CA LEU A 88 15.22 -7.13 -2.97
C LEU A 88 13.90 -7.39 -2.24
N HIS A 89 12.76 -7.43 -2.94
CA HIS A 89 11.46 -7.70 -2.35
C HIS A 89 11.39 -9.09 -1.72
N GLU A 90 11.82 -10.14 -2.41
CA GLU A 90 11.85 -11.50 -1.87
C GLU A 90 12.71 -11.60 -0.61
N SER A 91 13.89 -11.00 -0.64
CA SER A 91 14.78 -11.01 0.52
C SER A 91 14.22 -10.17 1.68
N LEU A 92 13.67 -8.98 1.40
CA LEU A 92 13.16 -8.04 2.41
C LEU A 92 11.97 -8.64 3.18
N PHE A 93 11.02 -9.23 2.47
CA PHE A 93 9.78 -9.74 3.06
C PHE A 93 9.84 -11.21 3.46
N THR A 94 11.03 -11.82 3.51
CA THR A 94 11.22 -13.16 4.06
C THR A 94 11.34 -13.08 5.59
N PRO A 95 10.34 -13.53 6.37
CA PRO A 95 10.36 -13.44 7.82
C PRO A 95 11.45 -14.36 8.39
N GLN A 96 12.01 -13.94 9.53
CA GLN A 96 12.95 -14.75 10.30
C GLN A 96 12.20 -15.50 11.41
N ALA A 97 12.85 -16.51 11.99
CA ALA A 97 12.27 -17.29 13.08
C ALA A 97 11.89 -16.47 14.34
N ASP A 98 12.47 -15.29 14.49
CA ASP A 98 12.17 -14.35 15.58
C ASP A 98 11.03 -13.38 15.28
N GLY A 99 10.36 -13.52 14.13
CA GLY A 99 9.24 -12.67 13.68
C GLY A 99 9.65 -11.31 13.11
N PHE A 100 10.95 -11.00 13.06
CA PHE A 100 11.45 -9.79 12.41
C PHE A 100 11.82 -10.06 10.94
N LEU A 101 11.87 -8.99 10.15
CA LEU A 101 12.47 -9.05 8.82
C LEU A 101 14.01 -9.05 8.91
N ARG A 102 14.67 -9.42 7.82
CA ARG A 102 16.13 -9.46 7.76
C ARG A 102 16.74 -8.07 7.93
N PRO A 103 17.95 -7.96 8.50
CA PRO A 103 18.73 -6.71 8.47
C PRO A 103 18.91 -6.22 7.03
N MET A 104 18.78 -4.91 6.80
CA MET A 104 18.81 -4.32 5.45
C MET A 104 20.09 -4.62 4.68
N GLY A 105 21.24 -4.67 5.36
CA GLY A 105 22.50 -5.06 4.73
C GLY A 105 22.51 -6.51 4.27
N ILE A 106 21.85 -7.40 5.01
CA ILE A 106 21.68 -8.81 4.62
C ILE A 106 20.77 -8.91 3.38
N VAL A 107 19.67 -8.14 3.34
CA VAL A 107 18.75 -8.06 2.19
C VAL A 107 19.53 -7.68 0.92
N MET A 108 20.33 -6.61 0.95
CA MET A 108 21.14 -6.17 -0.18
C MET A 108 22.16 -7.25 -0.61
N ARG A 109 22.83 -7.88 0.36
CA ARG A 109 23.79 -8.96 0.09
C ARG A 109 23.11 -10.14 -0.60
N ASP A 110 21.98 -10.59 -0.07
CA ASP A 110 21.28 -11.78 -0.55
C ASP A 110 20.69 -11.54 -1.94
N ALA A 111 20.07 -10.39 -2.19
CA ALA A 111 19.60 -9.98 -3.51
C ALA A 111 20.73 -9.96 -4.56
N LYS A 112 21.89 -9.39 -4.21
CA LYS A 112 23.06 -9.40 -5.12
C LYS A 112 23.59 -10.81 -5.38
N ASN A 113 23.57 -11.69 -4.38
CA ASN A 113 24.05 -13.07 -4.51
C ASN A 113 23.12 -13.92 -5.38
N GLU A 114 21.81 -13.70 -5.29
CA GLU A 114 20.83 -14.36 -6.16
C GLU A 114 21.11 -14.10 -7.64
N LEU A 115 21.48 -12.86 -7.97
CA LEU A 115 21.78 -12.42 -9.33
C LEU A 115 23.22 -12.72 -9.80
N ILE A 116 24.01 -13.51 -9.06
CA ILE A 116 25.43 -13.72 -9.37
C ILE A 116 25.68 -14.37 -10.74
N ARG A 117 24.71 -15.14 -11.25
CA ARG A 117 24.80 -15.85 -12.52
C ARG A 117 24.14 -15.14 -13.70
N VAL A 118 23.23 -14.19 -13.42
CA VAL A 118 22.40 -13.54 -14.46
C VAL A 118 22.80 -12.09 -14.69
N ASP A 119 23.35 -11.41 -13.68
CA ASP A 119 23.84 -10.05 -13.78
C ASP A 119 25.25 -9.93 -13.18
N THR A 120 26.21 -9.53 -13.99
CA THR A 120 27.62 -9.42 -13.56
C THR A 120 28.02 -8.01 -13.16
N THR A 121 27.35 -6.99 -13.63
CA THR A 121 27.76 -5.57 -13.46
C THR A 121 26.66 -4.68 -12.90
N ASN A 122 25.44 -4.76 -13.36
CA ASN A 122 24.34 -3.86 -13.00
C ASN A 122 24.09 -3.86 -11.48
N LYS A 123 24.06 -5.03 -10.84
CA LYS A 123 23.88 -5.16 -9.38
C LYS A 123 24.98 -4.48 -8.56
N LEU A 124 26.17 -4.25 -9.13
CA LEU A 124 27.27 -3.57 -8.43
C LEU A 124 27.00 -2.07 -8.28
N ASN A 125 26.18 -1.51 -9.16
CA ASN A 125 25.75 -0.12 -9.10
C ASN A 125 24.66 0.13 -8.04
N PHE A 126 24.00 -0.93 -7.57
CA PHE A 126 23.08 -0.84 -6.43
C PHE A 126 23.83 -0.87 -5.10
N PHE A 127 23.35 -0.12 -4.13
CA PHE A 127 23.84 -0.14 -2.76
C PHE A 127 22.75 0.25 -1.76
N LEU A 128 23.03 0.01 -0.49
CA LEU A 128 22.18 0.47 0.62
C LEU A 128 22.77 1.79 1.16
N LEU A 129 21.99 2.86 1.10
CA LEU A 129 22.24 4.09 1.84
C LEU A 129 21.38 4.05 3.11
N GLY A 130 22.01 3.91 4.27
CA GLY A 130 21.36 3.76 5.57
C GLY A 130 22.10 2.80 6.49
N ASP A 131 21.50 2.48 7.63
CA ASP A 131 22.07 1.53 8.58
C ASP A 131 21.85 0.09 8.12
N PRO A 132 22.92 -0.69 7.83
CA PRO A 132 22.78 -2.07 7.39
C PRO A 132 22.26 -3.02 8.48
N ALA A 133 22.29 -2.62 9.75
CA ALA A 133 21.75 -3.40 10.85
C ALA A 133 20.25 -3.13 11.10
N LEU A 134 19.69 -2.09 10.48
CA LEU A 134 18.27 -1.77 10.61
C LEU A 134 17.41 -2.96 10.15
N ARG A 135 16.40 -3.27 10.93
CA ARG A 135 15.40 -4.31 10.64
C ARG A 135 14.02 -3.67 10.63
N LEU A 136 13.25 -3.93 9.59
CA LEU A 136 11.85 -3.54 9.58
C LEU A 136 11.06 -4.45 10.50
N ARG A 137 10.07 -3.87 11.17
CA ARG A 137 9.15 -4.60 12.02
C ARG A 137 7.86 -4.85 11.23
N MET A 138 7.42 -6.10 11.21
CA MET A 138 6.07 -6.44 10.80
C MET A 138 5.12 -6.29 11.98
N PRO A 139 3.82 -6.07 11.74
CA PRO A 139 2.82 -6.15 12.78
C PRO A 139 2.96 -7.42 13.63
N ALA A 140 2.91 -7.26 14.95
CA ALA A 140 3.15 -8.37 15.87
C ALA A 140 1.97 -9.35 15.95
N TYR A 141 0.80 -8.89 15.53
CA TYR A 141 -0.45 -9.62 15.61
C TYR A 141 -1.09 -9.77 14.24
N GLU A 142 -2.04 -10.69 14.16
CA GLU A 142 -2.82 -10.98 12.96
C GLU A 142 -4.27 -10.54 13.18
N THR A 143 -4.93 -10.05 12.13
CA THR A 143 -6.37 -9.85 12.09
C THR A 143 -7.01 -11.05 11.39
N VAL A 144 -7.94 -11.72 12.07
CA VAL A 144 -8.60 -12.93 11.58
C VAL A 144 -10.10 -12.64 11.42
N ILE A 145 -10.65 -12.87 10.22
CA ILE A 145 -12.09 -12.83 9.98
C ILE A 145 -12.67 -14.20 10.31
N THR A 146 -13.69 -14.25 11.14
CA THR A 146 -14.40 -15.49 11.52
C THR A 146 -15.74 -15.64 10.83
N GLU A 147 -16.41 -14.52 10.56
CA GLU A 147 -17.74 -14.51 9.95
C GLU A 147 -17.85 -13.41 8.90
N LEU A 148 -18.48 -13.70 7.79
CA LEU A 148 -18.71 -12.78 6.68
C LEU A 148 -20.11 -13.03 6.11
N ALA A 149 -20.97 -11.98 6.10
CA ALA A 149 -22.37 -12.05 5.65
C ALA A 149 -23.16 -13.19 6.31
N GLY A 150 -22.93 -13.45 7.61
CA GLY A 150 -23.59 -14.54 8.35
C GLY A 150 -23.01 -15.94 8.11
N VAL A 151 -21.98 -16.07 7.28
CA VAL A 151 -21.30 -17.34 7.00
C VAL A 151 -20.02 -17.43 7.83
N SER A 152 -19.86 -18.49 8.63
CA SER A 152 -18.61 -18.78 9.33
C SER A 152 -17.54 -19.22 8.32
N LEU A 153 -16.39 -18.57 8.34
CA LEU A 153 -15.29 -18.90 7.42
C LEU A 153 -14.64 -20.26 7.73
N ASP A 154 -14.78 -20.78 8.95
CA ASP A 154 -14.31 -22.11 9.32
C ASP A 154 -15.06 -23.23 8.56
N ASN A 155 -16.24 -22.93 8.01
CA ASN A 155 -17.04 -23.88 7.23
C ASN A 155 -16.69 -23.87 5.73
N LEU A 156 -15.81 -22.95 5.27
CA LEU A 156 -15.41 -22.89 3.88
C LEU A 156 -14.22 -23.81 3.62
N SER A 157 -14.27 -24.49 2.49
CA SER A 157 -13.12 -25.24 1.99
C SER A 157 -12.06 -24.25 1.43
N GLU A 158 -10.84 -24.73 1.27
CA GLU A 158 -9.77 -23.94 0.66
C GLU A 158 -10.16 -23.46 -0.75
N GLY A 159 -10.07 -22.15 -0.97
CA GLY A 159 -10.44 -21.51 -2.24
C GLY A 159 -11.92 -21.18 -2.40
N GLU A 160 -12.79 -21.61 -1.49
CA GLU A 160 -14.19 -21.19 -1.45
C GLU A 160 -14.32 -19.74 -0.94
N ALA A 161 -15.40 -19.07 -1.37
CA ALA A 161 -15.68 -17.70 -1.01
C ALA A 161 -17.19 -17.49 -0.81
N VAL A 162 -17.52 -16.56 0.07
CA VAL A 162 -18.90 -16.10 0.30
C VAL A 162 -19.34 -15.27 -0.90
N ALA A 163 -20.46 -15.66 -1.50
CA ALA A 163 -21.06 -14.92 -2.60
C ALA A 163 -21.71 -13.63 -2.09
N LEU A 164 -21.32 -12.50 -2.65
CA LEU A 164 -21.88 -11.18 -2.40
C LEU A 164 -22.54 -10.66 -3.67
N HIS A 165 -23.59 -9.87 -3.52
CA HIS A 165 -24.28 -9.25 -4.64
C HIS A 165 -24.32 -7.72 -4.47
N ALA A 166 -24.56 -7.02 -5.56
CA ALA A 166 -24.74 -5.58 -5.52
C ALA A 166 -25.80 -5.18 -4.49
N MET A 167 -25.53 -4.14 -3.72
CA MET A 167 -26.37 -3.62 -2.63
C MET A 167 -26.55 -4.55 -1.42
N ASP A 168 -25.83 -5.66 -1.32
CA ASP A 168 -25.83 -6.48 -0.10
C ASP A 168 -25.20 -5.69 1.06
N SER A 169 -25.86 -5.73 2.23
CA SER A 169 -25.26 -5.32 3.49
C SER A 169 -24.46 -6.47 4.07
N VAL A 170 -23.15 -6.31 4.08
CA VAL A 170 -22.18 -7.34 4.48
C VAL A 170 -21.67 -7.04 5.88
N GLN A 171 -22.00 -7.90 6.84
CA GLN A 171 -21.41 -7.86 8.17
C GLN A 171 -20.14 -8.69 8.18
N VAL A 172 -19.09 -8.17 8.82
CA VAL A 172 -17.79 -8.80 8.99
C VAL A 172 -17.44 -8.82 10.46
N ARG A 173 -17.12 -10.00 11.00
CA ARG A 173 -16.69 -10.20 12.38
C ARG A 173 -15.36 -10.91 12.42
N GLY A 174 -14.57 -10.58 13.43
CA GLY A 174 -13.30 -11.21 13.62
C GLY A 174 -12.59 -10.73 14.88
N TYR A 175 -11.32 -11.09 14.96
CA TYR A 175 -10.50 -10.77 16.12
C TYR A 175 -9.05 -10.48 15.74
N VAL A 176 -8.33 -9.89 16.69
CA VAL A 176 -6.88 -9.72 16.66
C VAL A 176 -6.26 -10.85 17.49
N ALA A 177 -5.29 -11.57 16.93
CA ALA A 177 -4.63 -12.69 17.57
C ALA A 177 -3.11 -12.63 17.49
N SER A 178 -2.44 -13.35 18.36
CA SER A 178 -1.02 -13.70 18.20
C SER A 178 -0.83 -14.71 17.04
N SER A 179 0.40 -14.92 16.63
CA SER A 179 0.76 -15.97 15.65
C SER A 179 0.41 -17.40 16.09
N GLN A 180 0.09 -17.61 17.38
CA GLN A 180 -0.43 -18.89 17.89
C GLN A 180 -1.98 -18.96 17.91
N GLY A 181 -2.67 -17.96 17.37
CA GLY A 181 -4.13 -17.90 17.34
C GLY A 181 -4.78 -17.46 18.66
N VAL A 182 -4.01 -16.95 19.62
CA VAL A 182 -4.55 -16.48 20.89
C VAL A 182 -5.08 -15.05 20.74
N VAL A 183 -6.38 -14.86 21.02
CA VAL A 183 -7.04 -13.55 20.96
C VAL A 183 -6.36 -12.56 21.93
N GLN A 184 -6.09 -11.35 21.44
CA GLN A 184 -5.44 -10.29 22.21
C GLN A 184 -6.51 -9.41 22.88
N GLY A 185 -7.02 -9.83 24.03
CA GLY A 185 -8.11 -9.15 24.74
C GLY A 185 -7.78 -7.76 25.26
N ASP A 186 -6.51 -7.37 25.32
CA ASP A 186 -6.04 -6.03 25.66
C ASP A 186 -5.88 -5.10 24.45
N PHE A 187 -6.05 -5.63 23.23
CA PHE A 187 -5.95 -4.83 22.01
C PHE A 187 -7.24 -4.01 21.83
N THR A 188 -7.11 -2.69 21.94
CA THR A 188 -8.18 -1.73 21.67
C THR A 188 -7.63 -0.62 20.78
N GLY A 189 -8.33 -0.30 19.69
CA GLY A 189 -7.85 0.67 18.72
C GLY A 189 -8.71 0.75 17.47
N ARG A 190 -8.09 1.07 16.34
CA ARG A 190 -8.75 1.26 15.05
C ARG A 190 -8.34 0.18 14.06
N LEU A 191 -9.32 -0.26 13.26
CA LEU A 191 -9.15 -1.18 12.15
C LEU A 191 -9.38 -0.45 10.83
N PHE A 192 -8.38 -0.38 10.00
CA PHE A 192 -8.46 0.14 8.63
C PHE A 192 -8.80 -1.03 7.71
N VAL A 193 -9.88 -0.88 6.98
CA VAL A 193 -10.43 -1.91 6.10
C VAL A 193 -10.39 -1.43 4.67
N THR A 194 -9.94 -2.27 3.76
CA THR A 194 -10.11 -2.06 2.32
C THR A 194 -10.58 -3.37 1.67
N VAL A 195 -11.68 -3.30 0.95
CA VAL A 195 -12.28 -4.44 0.26
C VAL A 195 -12.22 -4.23 -1.24
N PHE A 196 -11.73 -5.20 -1.97
CA PHE A 196 -11.64 -5.19 -3.43
C PHE A 196 -12.43 -6.34 -4.04
N ASP A 197 -13.02 -6.11 -5.20
CA ASP A 197 -13.49 -7.17 -6.10
C ASP A 197 -12.31 -8.03 -6.58
N ALA A 198 -12.60 -9.06 -7.35
CA ALA A 198 -11.59 -9.95 -7.92
C ALA A 198 -10.60 -9.19 -8.81
N LYS A 199 -9.43 -9.79 -9.00
CA LYS A 199 -8.46 -9.32 -10.00
C LYS A 199 -9.08 -9.26 -11.37
N ALA A 200 -8.72 -8.24 -12.12
CA ALA A 200 -9.07 -8.07 -13.52
C ALA A 200 -7.83 -7.74 -14.36
N GLN A 201 -7.91 -8.02 -15.66
CA GLN A 201 -6.89 -7.61 -16.62
C GLN A 201 -6.99 -6.09 -16.84
N VAL A 202 -5.97 -5.38 -16.39
CA VAL A 202 -5.82 -3.94 -16.60
C VAL A 202 -4.80 -3.70 -17.71
N LYS A 203 -4.99 -2.64 -18.47
CA LYS A 203 -4.08 -2.25 -19.55
C LYS A 203 -3.38 -0.95 -19.20
N THR A 204 -2.10 -0.87 -19.54
CA THR A 204 -1.36 0.40 -19.44
C THR A 204 -1.96 1.45 -20.37
N HIS A 205 -1.98 2.70 -19.91
CA HIS A 205 -2.39 3.85 -20.74
C HIS A 205 -1.18 4.41 -21.49
N ILE A 206 -1.35 4.67 -22.80
CA ILE A 206 -0.35 5.35 -23.63
C ILE A 206 -0.92 6.71 -24.01
N ASP A 207 -0.99 7.65 -23.06
CA ASP A 207 -1.69 8.91 -23.32
C ASP A 207 -0.87 9.93 -24.08
N ASN A 208 0.44 9.95 -23.99
CA ASN A 208 1.28 11.03 -24.49
C ASN A 208 2.47 10.59 -25.37
N ALA A 209 2.55 9.32 -25.77
CA ALA A 209 3.59 8.91 -26.69
C ALA A 209 3.32 9.52 -28.10
N PRO A 210 4.30 10.19 -28.71
CA PRO A 210 4.18 10.66 -30.09
C PRO A 210 3.89 9.51 -31.07
N ASP A 211 4.29 8.31 -30.71
CA ASP A 211 3.98 7.07 -31.42
C ASP A 211 2.96 6.26 -30.59
N LYS A 212 1.68 6.44 -30.84
CA LYS A 212 0.62 5.58 -30.31
C LYS A 212 0.74 4.18 -30.91
N ASP A 213 1.75 3.44 -30.47
CA ASP A 213 1.97 2.06 -30.90
C ASP A 213 1.13 1.12 -30.03
N PRO A 214 0.06 0.51 -30.57
CA PRO A 214 -0.77 -0.42 -29.81
C PRO A 214 0.01 -1.64 -29.29
N GLU A 215 1.16 -1.98 -29.87
CA GLU A 215 2.01 -3.09 -29.42
C GLU A 215 2.72 -2.80 -28.09
N LYS A 216 2.76 -1.54 -27.65
CA LYS A 216 3.30 -1.14 -26.34
C LYS A 216 2.28 -1.21 -25.19
N ILE A 217 1.01 -1.51 -25.48
CA ILE A 217 0.01 -1.70 -24.44
C ILE A 217 0.27 -3.05 -23.76
N THR A 218 0.65 -3.00 -22.50
CA THR A 218 0.86 -4.18 -21.66
C THR A 218 -0.38 -4.42 -20.81
N SER A 219 -0.81 -5.69 -20.72
CA SER A 219 -1.86 -6.11 -19.80
C SER A 219 -1.24 -6.75 -18.56
N PHE A 220 -1.77 -6.41 -17.40
CA PHE A 220 -1.37 -6.99 -16.11
C PHE A 220 -2.60 -7.22 -15.25
N GLU A 221 -2.45 -8.06 -14.22
CA GLU A 221 -3.52 -8.30 -13.26
C GLU A 221 -3.42 -7.34 -12.08
N ASP A 222 -4.53 -6.70 -11.74
CA ASP A 222 -4.66 -5.83 -10.58
C ASP A 222 -6.07 -5.93 -9.97
N TYR A 223 -6.30 -5.28 -8.84
CA TYR A 223 -7.58 -5.13 -8.16
C TYR A 223 -8.18 -3.74 -8.44
N PRO A 224 -8.76 -3.49 -9.63
CA PRO A 224 -9.23 -2.15 -10.02
C PRO A 224 -10.54 -1.75 -9.32
N GLY A 225 -11.30 -2.72 -8.82
CA GLY A 225 -12.62 -2.51 -8.22
C GLY A 225 -12.53 -2.44 -6.70
N MET A 226 -12.46 -1.24 -6.13
CA MET A 226 -12.61 -1.05 -4.68
C MET A 226 -14.09 -1.11 -4.31
N LEU A 227 -14.47 -2.04 -3.43
CA LEU A 227 -15.84 -2.19 -2.93
C LEU A 227 -16.10 -1.36 -1.69
N TYR A 228 -15.08 -1.19 -0.84
CA TYR A 228 -15.20 -0.47 0.42
C TYR A 228 -13.83 -0.04 0.94
N ALA A 229 -13.78 1.15 1.52
CA ALA A 229 -12.67 1.60 2.35
C ALA A 229 -13.23 2.31 3.58
N GLY A 230 -12.79 1.91 4.78
CA GLY A 230 -13.32 2.49 6.00
C GLY A 230 -12.49 2.18 7.24
N ILE A 231 -12.94 2.74 8.36
CA ILE A 231 -12.32 2.55 9.67
C ILE A 231 -13.37 1.99 10.62
N ALA A 232 -13.05 0.87 11.26
CA ALA A 232 -13.83 0.27 12.33
C ALA A 232 -13.08 0.33 13.66
N GLU A 233 -13.76 0.03 14.77
CA GLU A 233 -13.14 -0.09 16.08
C GLU A 233 -12.76 -1.54 16.38
N VAL A 234 -11.62 -1.71 17.08
CA VAL A 234 -11.29 -2.96 17.77
C VAL A 234 -11.47 -2.73 19.26
N LYS A 235 -12.24 -3.57 19.90
CA LYS A 235 -12.47 -3.54 21.37
C LYS A 235 -12.19 -4.91 21.94
N GLU A 236 -11.34 -4.97 22.96
CA GLU A 236 -10.97 -6.21 23.64
C GLU A 236 -10.55 -7.32 22.63
N GLY A 237 -9.79 -6.92 21.60
CA GLY A 237 -9.33 -7.81 20.55
C GLY A 237 -10.37 -8.20 19.50
N LEU A 238 -11.62 -7.75 19.62
CA LEU A 238 -12.72 -8.11 18.71
C LEU A 238 -13.08 -6.93 17.81
N PHE A 239 -13.49 -7.23 16.58
CA PHE A 239 -14.04 -6.24 15.66
C PHE A 239 -15.32 -6.75 15.00
N ASP A 240 -16.23 -5.82 14.76
CA ASP A 240 -17.49 -6.02 14.04
C ASP A 240 -17.77 -4.75 13.23
N PHE A 241 -17.91 -4.88 11.92
CA PHE A 241 -18.29 -3.78 11.05
C PHE A 241 -19.15 -4.27 9.90
N SER A 242 -19.80 -3.34 9.23
CA SER A 242 -20.60 -3.65 8.03
C SER A 242 -20.28 -2.66 6.91
N PHE A 243 -20.48 -3.10 5.68
CA PHE A 243 -20.43 -2.27 4.50
C PHE A 243 -21.50 -2.69 3.50
N VAL A 244 -21.81 -1.82 2.55
CA VAL A 244 -22.74 -2.14 1.46
C VAL A 244 -21.93 -2.31 0.18
N VAL A 245 -22.19 -3.40 -0.53
CA VAL A 245 -21.55 -3.67 -1.84
C VAL A 245 -22.05 -2.63 -2.86
N PRO A 246 -21.18 -1.90 -3.57
CA PRO A 246 -21.59 -0.91 -4.56
C PRO A 246 -22.49 -1.51 -5.65
N LYS A 247 -23.34 -0.65 -6.25
CA LYS A 247 -24.26 -1.07 -7.30
C LYS A 247 -23.56 -1.29 -8.65
N ASP A 248 -22.64 -0.41 -8.99
CA ASP A 248 -22.01 -0.38 -10.32
C ASP A 248 -20.65 -1.08 -10.26
N LEU A 249 -20.66 -2.40 -10.50
CA LEU A 249 -19.48 -3.25 -10.43
C LEU A 249 -19.20 -3.94 -11.77
N PRO A 250 -17.92 -4.10 -12.15
CA PRO A 250 -17.54 -4.78 -13.38
C PRO A 250 -17.72 -6.30 -13.34
N TYR A 251 -18.00 -6.93 -12.21
CA TYR A 251 -18.11 -8.37 -12.00
C TYR A 251 -16.97 -9.17 -12.63
N SER A 252 -15.80 -9.07 -12.04
CA SER A 252 -14.57 -9.68 -12.57
C SER A 252 -14.53 -11.22 -12.48
N GLY A 253 -15.40 -11.82 -11.67
CA GLY A 253 -15.62 -13.27 -11.60
C GLY A 253 -14.44 -14.05 -11.01
N GLY A 254 -14.20 -13.89 -9.73
CA GLY A 254 -13.14 -14.56 -8.97
C GLY A 254 -13.21 -14.15 -7.51
N ASN A 255 -12.24 -14.57 -6.71
CA ASN A 255 -12.18 -14.16 -5.32
C ASN A 255 -11.62 -12.75 -5.19
N GLY A 256 -12.34 -11.92 -4.46
CA GLY A 256 -11.90 -10.59 -4.08
C GLY A 256 -10.86 -10.61 -2.95
N LYS A 257 -10.59 -9.45 -2.39
CA LYS A 257 -9.58 -9.29 -1.33
C LYS A 257 -10.07 -8.33 -0.26
N ILE A 258 -9.97 -8.75 1.01
CA ILE A 258 -10.17 -7.89 2.17
C ILE A 258 -8.80 -7.69 2.83
N ASN A 259 -8.31 -6.46 2.86
CA ASN A 259 -7.13 -6.08 3.64
C ASN A 259 -7.58 -5.48 4.97
N LEU A 260 -6.98 -5.91 6.03
CA LEU A 260 -7.21 -5.43 7.39
C LEU A 260 -5.88 -4.99 8.01
N TYR A 261 -5.86 -3.80 8.57
CA TYR A 261 -4.75 -3.29 9.35
C TYR A 261 -5.28 -2.65 10.62
N ALA A 262 -4.89 -3.16 11.77
CA ALA A 262 -5.31 -2.62 13.06
C ALA A 262 -4.13 -1.96 13.79
N TYR A 263 -4.45 -0.87 14.46
CA TYR A 263 -3.52 -0.08 15.26
C TYR A 263 -4.12 0.19 16.63
N SER A 264 -3.37 -0.14 17.70
CA SER A 264 -3.80 0.08 19.08
C SER A 264 -3.38 1.48 19.56
N ASP A 265 -4.34 2.22 20.12
CA ASP A 265 -4.13 3.56 20.70
C ASP A 265 -3.61 3.49 22.16
N ALA A 266 -3.11 2.36 22.63
CA ALA A 266 -2.71 2.17 24.03
C ALA A 266 -1.69 3.22 24.49
N LYS A 267 -2.08 4.04 25.46
CA LYS A 267 -1.22 5.07 26.05
C LYS A 267 -0.10 4.42 26.88
N GLY A 268 1.15 4.67 26.51
CA GLY A 268 2.33 4.38 27.35
C GLY A 268 3.08 3.09 27.04
N SER A 269 2.68 2.32 26.06
CA SER A 269 3.45 1.23 25.45
C SER A 269 3.70 1.53 23.97
N GLU A 270 4.65 0.83 23.35
CA GLU A 270 4.77 0.87 21.90
C GLU A 270 3.43 0.49 21.27
N PRO A 271 2.99 1.18 20.19
CA PRO A 271 1.74 0.86 19.52
C PRO A 271 1.79 -0.59 19.02
N TYR A 272 0.75 -1.34 19.32
CA TYR A 272 0.57 -2.69 18.80
C TYR A 272 -0.13 -2.60 17.43
N GLU A 273 0.38 -3.37 16.50
CA GLU A 273 -0.16 -3.43 15.15
C GLU A 273 -0.55 -4.86 14.82
N ALA A 274 -1.62 -5.00 14.05
CA ALA A 274 -2.08 -6.27 13.49
C ALA A 274 -2.43 -6.12 12.02
N MET A 275 -2.19 -7.14 11.23
CA MET A 275 -2.57 -7.14 9.82
C MET A 275 -3.15 -8.50 9.41
N GLY A 276 -3.96 -8.50 8.37
CA GLY A 276 -4.48 -9.72 7.77
C GLY A 276 -5.08 -9.48 6.41
N VAL A 277 -5.15 -10.55 5.65
CA VAL A 277 -5.75 -10.58 4.32
C VAL A 277 -6.69 -11.78 4.23
N SER A 278 -7.86 -11.56 3.64
CA SER A 278 -8.79 -12.64 3.32
C SER A 278 -9.20 -12.58 1.85
N HIS A 279 -9.29 -13.73 1.21
CA HIS A 279 -9.82 -13.89 -0.16
C HIS A 279 -11.16 -14.61 -0.18
N ALA A 280 -11.86 -14.65 0.96
CA ALA A 280 -13.10 -15.38 1.14
C ALA A 280 -14.35 -14.63 0.67
N ILE A 281 -14.23 -13.72 -0.29
CA ILE A 281 -15.36 -13.03 -0.93
C ILE A 281 -15.34 -13.24 -2.44
N CYS A 282 -16.53 -13.28 -3.05
CA CYS A 282 -16.70 -13.32 -4.50
C CYS A 282 -17.96 -12.55 -4.87
N VAL A 283 -17.83 -11.49 -5.67
CA VAL A 283 -18.99 -10.71 -6.14
C VAL A 283 -19.66 -11.43 -7.31
N LYS A 284 -20.96 -11.64 -7.21
CA LYS A 284 -21.79 -12.32 -8.21
C LYS A 284 -22.81 -11.35 -8.81
N PRO A 285 -23.14 -11.48 -10.10
CA PRO A 285 -24.26 -10.77 -10.69
C PRO A 285 -25.60 -11.20 -10.06
N GLY A 286 -26.55 -10.28 -10.02
CA GLY A 286 -27.87 -10.52 -9.45
C GLY A 286 -28.18 -9.65 -8.24
N VAL A 287 -29.32 -9.91 -7.60
CA VAL A 287 -29.76 -9.24 -6.37
C VAL A 287 -29.64 -10.24 -5.23
N GLY A 288 -28.97 -9.85 -4.17
CA GLY A 288 -28.79 -10.69 -2.99
C GLY A 288 -30.01 -10.68 -2.06
N GLU A 289 -30.06 -11.66 -1.17
CA GLU A 289 -31.12 -11.77 -0.16
C GLU A 289 -31.02 -10.67 0.92
N HIS A 290 -29.84 -10.05 1.06
CA HIS A 290 -29.54 -9.00 2.03
C HIS A 290 -29.42 -7.61 1.39
N SER A 291 -29.98 -7.44 0.19
CA SER A 291 -29.95 -6.18 -0.54
C SER A 291 -30.68 -5.07 0.24
N VAL A 292 -30.03 -3.96 0.44
CA VAL A 292 -30.56 -2.78 1.12
C VAL A 292 -30.87 -1.67 0.13
N VAL A 293 -31.89 -0.88 0.42
CA VAL A 293 -32.17 0.35 -0.31
C VAL A 293 -31.62 1.49 0.52
N ASP A 294 -30.47 2.02 0.08
CA ASP A 294 -29.93 3.23 0.67
C ASP A 294 -30.58 4.46 0.03
N THR A 295 -31.13 5.30 0.86
CA THR A 295 -31.80 6.57 0.48
C THR A 295 -31.21 7.78 1.21
N ILE A 296 -30.17 7.57 2.03
CA ILE A 296 -29.53 8.62 2.80
C ILE A 296 -28.29 9.10 2.01
N PRO A 297 -28.22 10.37 1.64
CA PRO A 297 -27.03 10.88 0.94
C PRO A 297 -25.84 11.01 1.88
N PRO A 298 -24.60 10.93 1.36
CA PRO A 298 -23.39 11.16 2.13
C PRO A 298 -23.36 12.53 2.81
N GLU A 299 -22.84 12.58 4.03
CA GLU A 299 -22.58 13.80 4.78
C GLU A 299 -21.19 14.36 4.43
N ILE A 300 -21.12 15.63 4.09
CA ILE A 300 -19.84 16.34 3.94
C ILE A 300 -19.45 16.88 5.32
N ARG A 301 -18.45 16.27 5.96
CA ARG A 301 -17.95 16.69 7.29
C ARG A 301 -16.95 17.81 7.23
N GLU A 302 -16.10 17.80 6.21
CA GLU A 302 -15.11 18.84 5.97
C GLU A 302 -15.02 19.13 4.48
N LEU A 303 -14.84 20.40 4.14
CA LEU A 303 -14.63 20.86 2.79
C LEU A 303 -13.77 22.13 2.81
N TYR A 304 -12.57 22.08 2.23
CA TYR A 304 -11.71 23.26 2.13
C TYR A 304 -10.73 23.20 0.96
N LEU A 305 -10.15 24.37 0.63
CA LEU A 305 -9.09 24.50 -0.38
C LEU A 305 -7.79 24.89 0.31
N GLY A 306 -6.76 24.06 0.14
CA GLY A 306 -5.40 24.30 0.60
C GLY A 306 -5.21 24.30 2.11
N HIS A 307 -6.17 24.76 2.90
CA HIS A 307 -6.05 24.94 4.34
C HIS A 307 -7.41 24.81 5.05
N PRO A 308 -7.51 24.11 6.20
CA PRO A 308 -8.78 23.95 6.94
C PRO A 308 -9.52 25.24 7.31
N ASN A 309 -8.77 26.32 7.52
CA ASN A 309 -9.32 27.64 7.82
C ASN A 309 -9.46 28.53 6.57
N PHE A 310 -9.60 27.94 5.39
CA PHE A 310 -9.77 28.68 4.15
C PHE A 310 -11.02 29.55 4.18
N SER A 311 -10.88 30.83 3.80
CA SER A 311 -11.98 31.74 3.53
C SER A 311 -11.86 32.32 2.12
N MET A 312 -12.94 32.79 1.54
CA MET A 312 -12.94 33.36 0.18
C MET A 312 -12.00 34.59 0.01
N GLU A 313 -11.52 35.15 1.11
CA GLU A 313 -10.61 36.31 1.11
C GLU A 313 -9.13 35.86 1.14
N ASN A 314 -8.85 34.60 1.38
CA ASN A 314 -7.48 34.10 1.45
C ASN A 314 -6.89 33.91 0.04
N PRO A 315 -5.64 34.32 -0.20
CA PRO A 315 -4.98 34.02 -1.46
C PRO A 315 -4.77 32.51 -1.61
N ILE A 316 -5.10 32.00 -2.79
CA ILE A 316 -4.88 30.59 -3.16
C ILE A 316 -3.72 30.52 -4.14
N GLY A 317 -2.89 29.48 -4.01
CA GLY A 317 -1.86 29.15 -5.01
C GLY A 317 -2.50 28.74 -6.35
N SER A 318 -1.71 28.62 -7.38
CA SER A 318 -2.15 28.21 -8.73
C SER A 318 -2.69 26.77 -8.77
N THR A 319 -2.31 25.93 -7.82
CA THR A 319 -2.69 24.52 -7.69
C THR A 319 -3.09 24.21 -6.25
N PRO A 320 -4.27 24.69 -5.80
CA PRO A 320 -4.71 24.45 -4.43
C PRO A 320 -5.16 23.00 -4.26
N LEU A 321 -4.82 22.41 -3.12
CA LEU A 321 -5.35 21.11 -2.73
C LEU A 321 -6.82 21.27 -2.33
N PHE A 322 -7.70 20.52 -3.00
CA PHE A 322 -9.10 20.39 -2.58
C PHE A 322 -9.24 19.22 -1.63
N VAL A 323 -9.76 19.44 -0.44
CA VAL A 323 -9.99 18.42 0.57
C VAL A 323 -11.47 18.34 0.90
N ALA A 324 -12.02 17.14 0.82
CA ALA A 324 -13.38 16.83 1.25
C ALA A 324 -13.37 15.57 2.12
N THR A 325 -13.92 15.65 3.33
CA THR A 325 -14.18 14.49 4.18
C THR A 325 -15.65 14.13 4.09
N LEU A 326 -15.93 12.97 3.53
CA LEU A 326 -17.28 12.45 3.36
C LEU A 326 -17.53 11.33 4.38
N ALA A 327 -18.77 11.20 4.84
CA ALA A 327 -19.18 10.09 5.68
C ALA A 327 -20.57 9.61 5.28
N ASP A 328 -20.74 8.30 5.26
CA ASP A 328 -22.01 7.63 5.04
C ASP A 328 -22.04 6.30 5.82
N ALA A 329 -23.20 5.94 6.37
CA ALA A 329 -23.37 4.73 7.17
C ALA A 329 -23.31 3.45 6.31
N SER A 330 -23.66 3.56 5.03
CA SER A 330 -23.65 2.45 4.06
C SER A 330 -22.32 2.37 3.28
N GLY A 331 -21.43 3.36 3.48
CA GLY A 331 -20.20 3.53 2.74
C GLY A 331 -20.35 4.51 1.57
N ILE A 332 -19.21 4.94 1.03
CA ILE A 332 -19.13 5.84 -0.11
C ILE A 332 -18.61 5.08 -1.30
N ASN A 333 -19.33 5.11 -2.40
CA ASN A 333 -18.87 4.60 -3.69
C ASN A 333 -17.90 5.62 -4.30
N LEU A 334 -16.61 5.24 -4.42
CA LEU A 334 -15.50 6.06 -4.91
C LEU A 334 -15.18 5.76 -6.36
#